data_b3be698e582f3ef446e8fbb0209ab0c6
#
_entry.id   b3be698e582f3ef446e8fbb0209ab0c6
#
_cell.length_a   1.000
_cell.length_b   1.000
_cell.length_c   1.000
_cell.angle_alpha   90.00
_cell.angle_beta   90.00
_cell.angle_gamma   90.00
#
_symmetry.space_group_name_H-M   'P 1'
#
loop_
_entity.id
_entity.type
_entity.pdbx_description
1 polymer ?
#
loop_
_entity_poly.entity_id
_entity_poly.type
_entity_poly.pdbx_seq_one_letter_code
_entity_poly.pdbx_strand_id
1 'polypeptide(L)'
;MLASGSLLNLDWLKTREGQEVLASVLQRNLTKLKRFGLLERPMVPLHISISEVRYKVFLLGKSGVGKTSTLAKLSGCPIPVVHSETQGIQTTSLFWPGKILQQNKASMFQIQFWDTGENSTKKYDHIMPACLDKADAVIFLFSFIDKSSFDDIPHQLTRISTPKDNTTKLVIGTKFDQFAHSEITQRDIRDFEHNWKIPILKTRNIPDAENQSSFNDIAQNLNIICEHLWQRDLKMGGGKGPPGDNKISYC
;
A
#
# COMPACT_ATOMS: atom_id res chain seq x y z
N MET A 1 -13.07 12.94 0.10
CA MET A 1 -12.55 14.30 -0.16
C MET A 1 -11.12 14.33 0.33
N LEU A 2 -10.14 14.35 -0.57
CA LEU A 2 -8.74 14.63 -0.21
C LEU A 2 -8.69 16.10 0.22
N ALA A 3 -8.13 16.33 1.40
CA ALA A 3 -8.00 17.68 1.95
C ALA A 3 -7.21 18.58 0.98
N SER A 4 -7.52 19.87 0.98
CA SER A 4 -6.79 20.91 0.25
C SER A 4 -5.30 20.86 0.65
N GLY A 5 -4.45 20.22 -0.18
CA GLY A 5 -3.03 20.05 0.10
C GLY A 5 -2.46 18.73 -0.39
N SER A 6 -3.09 18.06 -1.37
CA SER A 6 -2.49 16.86 -1.99
C SER A 6 -1.08 17.17 -2.50
N LEU A 7 -0.12 16.32 -2.19
CA LEU A 7 1.27 16.44 -2.61
C LEU A 7 1.53 15.75 -3.96
N LEU A 8 0.65 14.81 -4.32
CA LEU A 8 0.68 14.12 -5.60
C LEU A 8 -0.41 14.67 -6.54
N ASN A 9 -0.06 14.82 -7.81
CA ASN A 9 -1.02 15.14 -8.86
C ASN A 9 -1.76 13.87 -9.29
N LEU A 10 -2.92 13.64 -8.73
CA LEU A 10 -3.75 12.46 -9.03
C LEU A 10 -4.29 12.46 -10.46
N ASP A 11 -4.47 13.64 -11.07
CA ASP A 11 -4.94 13.76 -12.45
C ASP A 11 -3.82 13.56 -13.47
N TRP A 12 -2.55 13.57 -13.04
CA TRP A 12 -1.43 13.33 -13.95
C TRP A 12 -1.54 11.99 -14.69
N LEU A 13 -2.03 10.94 -14.02
CA LEU A 13 -2.24 9.64 -14.67
C LEU A 13 -3.25 9.69 -15.83
N LYS A 14 -4.06 10.75 -15.94
CA LYS A 14 -4.97 10.99 -17.06
C LYS A 14 -4.30 11.76 -18.20
N THR A 15 -3.16 12.38 -17.98
CA THR A 15 -2.40 13.08 -19.01
C THR A 15 -1.71 12.11 -19.97
N ARG A 16 -1.30 12.58 -21.15
CA ARG A 16 -0.57 11.75 -22.12
C ARG A 16 0.69 11.14 -21.51
N GLU A 17 1.51 11.95 -20.83
CA GLU A 17 2.73 11.51 -20.13
C GLU A 17 2.42 10.43 -19.09
N GLY A 18 1.42 10.67 -18.24
CA GLY A 18 0.99 9.73 -17.21
C GLY A 18 0.44 8.41 -17.76
N GLN A 19 -0.29 8.48 -18.87
CA GLN A 19 -0.81 7.29 -19.56
C GLN A 19 0.31 6.45 -20.17
N GLU A 20 1.33 7.07 -20.77
CA GLU A 20 2.49 6.37 -21.31
C GLU A 20 3.27 5.63 -20.21
N VAL A 21 3.48 6.29 -19.06
CA VAL A 21 4.12 5.65 -17.89
C VAL A 21 3.24 4.55 -17.31
N LEU A 22 1.95 4.81 -17.16
CA LEU A 22 1.00 3.81 -16.64
C LEU A 22 0.94 2.59 -17.55
N ALA A 23 0.94 2.78 -18.86
CA ALA A 23 0.99 1.68 -19.84
C ALA A 23 2.24 0.81 -19.64
N SER A 24 3.40 1.41 -19.35
CA SER A 24 4.62 0.66 -19.06
C SER A 24 4.53 -0.19 -17.78
N VAL A 25 3.82 0.32 -16.75
CA VAL A 25 3.56 -0.42 -15.50
C VAL A 25 2.57 -1.56 -15.71
N LEU A 26 1.57 -1.32 -16.57
CA LEU A 26 0.50 -2.28 -16.86
C LEU A 26 0.86 -3.26 -17.99
N GLN A 27 2.02 -3.11 -18.61
CA GLN A 27 2.44 -3.94 -19.72
C GLN A 27 2.46 -5.42 -19.26
N ARG A 28 1.61 -6.22 -19.89
CA ARG A 28 1.52 -7.66 -19.61
C ARG A 28 2.82 -8.32 -20.07
N ASN A 29 3.57 -8.88 -19.16
CA ASN A 29 4.61 -9.82 -19.57
C ASN A 29 3.99 -11.06 -20.21
N LEU A 30 4.71 -11.65 -21.15
CA LEU A 30 4.32 -12.79 -21.95
C LEU A 30 3.86 -14.04 -21.15
N THR A 31 4.10 -14.07 -19.85
CA THR A 31 3.58 -15.08 -18.94
C THR A 31 2.21 -14.66 -18.43
N LYS A 32 1.17 -15.32 -18.89
CA LYS A 32 -0.27 -15.12 -18.61
C LYS A 32 -0.70 -15.06 -17.12
N LEU A 33 0.23 -14.98 -16.18
CA LEU A 33 0.01 -15.13 -14.74
C LEU A 33 -0.21 -13.81 -13.99
N LYS A 34 0.10 -12.64 -14.58
CA LYS A 34 -0.03 -11.34 -13.89
C LYS A 34 -1.01 -10.44 -14.63
N ARG A 35 -2.05 -10.01 -13.94
CA ARG A 35 -3.11 -9.17 -14.53
C ARG A 35 -2.61 -7.78 -14.97
N PHE A 36 -1.67 -7.17 -14.23
CA PHE A 36 -1.30 -5.76 -14.40
C PHE A 36 0.21 -5.49 -14.48
N GLY A 37 1.07 -6.49 -14.38
CA GLY A 37 2.54 -6.28 -14.42
C GLY A 37 3.10 -5.38 -13.30
N LEU A 38 2.33 -5.10 -12.25
CA LEU A 38 2.74 -4.20 -11.17
C LEU A 38 3.95 -4.68 -10.36
N LEU A 39 4.26 -5.97 -10.42
CA LEU A 39 5.37 -6.58 -9.66
C LEU A 39 6.73 -6.45 -10.36
N GLU A 40 6.75 -6.07 -11.61
CA GLU A 40 7.96 -5.99 -12.41
C GLU A 40 8.38 -4.54 -12.56
N ARG A 41 9.70 -4.30 -12.55
CA ARG A 41 10.22 -2.96 -12.80
C ARG A 41 9.79 -2.53 -14.21
N PRO A 42 8.99 -1.46 -14.32
CA PRO A 42 8.50 -1.01 -15.62
C PRO A 42 9.64 -0.44 -16.48
N MET A 43 9.61 -0.74 -17.78
CA MET A 43 10.47 -0.09 -18.75
C MET A 43 9.85 1.25 -19.15
N VAL A 44 10.24 2.30 -18.46
CA VAL A 44 9.74 3.65 -18.72
C VAL A 44 10.27 4.16 -20.08
N PRO A 45 9.45 4.88 -20.88
CA PRO A 45 9.92 5.49 -22.13
C PRO A 45 11.11 6.40 -21.91
N LEU A 46 12.13 6.31 -22.77
CA LEU A 46 13.42 7.03 -22.62
C LEU A 46 13.28 8.56 -22.58
N HIS A 47 12.22 9.11 -23.17
CA HIS A 47 11.97 10.56 -23.19
C HIS A 47 11.33 11.09 -21.89
N ILE A 48 10.92 10.21 -20.98
CA ILE A 48 10.31 10.59 -19.70
C ILE A 48 11.33 10.41 -18.59
N SER A 49 11.71 11.51 -17.92
CA SER A 49 12.58 11.45 -16.77
C SER A 49 11.79 11.09 -15.51
N ILE A 50 12.02 9.90 -14.97
CA ILE A 50 11.40 9.42 -13.74
C ILE A 50 12.46 9.15 -12.68
N SER A 51 12.26 9.68 -11.48
CA SER A 51 13.04 9.31 -10.30
C SER A 51 12.40 8.10 -9.63
N GLU A 52 13.21 7.24 -9.01
CA GLU A 52 12.71 6.10 -8.23
C GLU A 52 12.87 6.39 -6.74
N VAL A 53 11.82 6.12 -5.97
CA VAL A 53 11.84 6.17 -4.51
C VAL A 53 11.40 4.83 -3.96
N ARG A 54 12.02 4.37 -2.85
CA ARG A 54 11.80 3.03 -2.29
C ARG A 54 11.28 3.11 -0.88
N TYR A 55 10.26 2.29 -0.61
CA TYR A 55 9.61 2.23 0.69
C TYR A 55 9.41 0.80 1.15
N LYS A 56 9.65 0.56 2.43
CA LYS A 56 9.32 -0.67 3.13
C LYS A 56 8.01 -0.49 3.89
N VAL A 57 7.02 -1.32 3.59
CA VAL A 57 5.68 -1.26 4.18
C VAL A 57 5.34 -2.59 4.84
N PHE A 58 5.07 -2.59 6.12
CA PHE A 58 4.67 -3.77 6.88
C PHE A 58 3.15 -3.89 6.98
N LEU A 59 2.60 -5.07 6.73
CA LEU A 59 1.17 -5.39 6.88
C LEU A 59 0.93 -6.09 8.21
N LEU A 60 0.07 -5.53 9.04
CA LEU A 60 -0.27 -6.05 10.36
C LEU A 60 -1.79 -6.23 10.51
N GLY A 61 -2.21 -7.30 11.16
CA GLY A 61 -3.62 -7.62 11.44
C GLY A 61 -3.80 -9.09 11.74
N LYS A 62 -4.96 -9.44 12.30
CA LYS A 62 -5.30 -10.81 12.68
C LYS A 62 -5.27 -11.77 11.47
N SER A 63 -5.22 -13.06 11.76
CA SER A 63 -5.38 -14.09 10.72
C SER A 63 -6.78 -13.98 10.08
N GLY A 64 -6.89 -14.23 8.78
CA GLY A 64 -8.17 -14.21 8.06
C GLY A 64 -8.75 -12.83 7.74
N VAL A 65 -8.14 -11.71 8.20
CA VAL A 65 -8.62 -10.34 7.85
C VAL A 65 -8.40 -9.97 6.39
N GLY A 66 -7.60 -10.72 5.65
CA GLY A 66 -7.38 -10.49 4.21
C GLY A 66 -6.12 -9.70 3.86
N LYS A 67 -5.05 -9.73 4.68
CA LYS A 67 -3.75 -9.11 4.37
C LYS A 67 -3.22 -9.54 3.01
N THR A 68 -2.98 -10.83 2.84
CA THR A 68 -2.46 -11.43 1.60
C THR A 68 -3.40 -11.19 0.41
N SER A 69 -4.72 -11.27 0.64
CA SER A 69 -5.71 -10.99 -0.41
C SER A 69 -5.69 -9.53 -0.86
N THR A 70 -5.53 -8.58 0.08
CA THR A 70 -5.37 -7.16 -0.24
C THR A 70 -4.09 -6.92 -1.03
N LEU A 71 -2.98 -7.55 -0.62
CA LEU A 71 -1.71 -7.45 -1.35
C LEU A 71 -1.82 -8.06 -2.74
N ALA A 72 -2.45 -9.22 -2.89
CA ALA A 72 -2.72 -9.84 -4.19
C ALA A 72 -3.53 -8.88 -5.09
N LYS A 73 -4.59 -8.25 -4.56
CA LYS A 73 -5.38 -7.27 -5.29
C LYS A 73 -4.55 -6.06 -5.72
N LEU A 74 -3.82 -5.43 -4.80
CA LEU A 74 -2.97 -4.27 -5.09
C LEU A 74 -1.89 -4.59 -6.14
N SER A 75 -1.41 -5.83 -6.15
CA SER A 75 -0.40 -6.32 -7.11
C SER A 75 -1.00 -6.81 -8.43
N GLY A 76 -2.33 -6.81 -8.57
CA GLY A 76 -3.00 -7.37 -9.74
C GLY A 76 -2.87 -8.89 -9.88
N CYS A 77 -2.48 -9.58 -8.81
CA CYS A 77 -2.40 -11.03 -8.76
C CYS A 77 -3.78 -11.64 -8.48
N PRO A 78 -4.01 -12.90 -8.86
CA PRO A 78 -5.22 -13.62 -8.46
C PRO A 78 -5.36 -13.64 -6.94
N ILE A 79 -6.55 -13.32 -6.46
CA ILE A 79 -6.86 -13.37 -5.03
C ILE A 79 -6.98 -14.84 -4.63
N PRO A 80 -6.28 -15.29 -3.56
CA PRO A 80 -6.40 -16.66 -3.08
C PRO A 80 -7.84 -17.01 -2.72
N VAL A 81 -8.36 -18.10 -3.28
CA VAL A 81 -9.72 -18.60 -3.02
C VAL A 81 -9.78 -19.32 -1.67
N VAL A 82 -8.71 -20.04 -1.34
CA VAL A 82 -8.61 -20.78 -0.09
C VAL A 82 -7.73 -20.00 0.88
N HIS A 83 -8.22 -19.82 2.11
CA HIS A 83 -7.44 -19.21 3.16
C HIS A 83 -6.28 -20.15 3.55
N SER A 84 -5.07 -19.67 3.41
CA SER A 84 -3.85 -20.28 3.94
C SER A 84 -3.09 -19.21 4.71
N GLU A 85 -2.73 -19.50 5.94
CA GLU A 85 -1.95 -18.55 6.71
C GLU A 85 -0.54 -18.43 6.16
N THR A 86 -0.05 -17.19 6.04
CA THR A 86 1.31 -16.89 5.57
C THR A 86 2.33 -17.46 6.55
N GLN A 87 3.22 -18.29 6.07
CA GLN A 87 4.32 -18.84 6.89
C GLN A 87 5.53 -17.90 6.83
N GLY A 88 6.01 -17.49 7.99
CA GLY A 88 7.17 -16.58 8.08
C GLY A 88 6.86 -15.18 7.53
N ILE A 89 7.79 -14.64 6.76
CA ILE A 89 7.71 -13.34 6.10
C ILE A 89 7.67 -13.55 4.60
N GLN A 90 6.66 -12.99 3.94
CA GLN A 90 6.60 -12.91 2.47
C GLN A 90 6.77 -11.46 2.03
N THR A 91 7.66 -11.21 1.09
CA THR A 91 7.89 -9.87 0.54
C THR A 91 7.40 -9.79 -0.89
N THR A 92 6.71 -8.70 -1.20
CA THR A 92 6.21 -8.40 -2.54
C THR A 92 6.58 -6.98 -2.90
N SER A 93 7.28 -6.78 -4.01
CA SER A 93 7.61 -5.45 -4.54
C SER A 93 6.61 -5.04 -5.61
N LEU A 94 6.15 -3.81 -5.52
CA LEU A 94 5.17 -3.22 -6.42
C LEU A 94 5.69 -1.86 -6.86
N PHE A 95 5.46 -1.49 -8.13
CA PHE A 95 5.85 -0.21 -8.70
C PHE A 95 4.60 0.59 -9.03
N TRP A 96 4.53 1.83 -8.53
CA TRP A 96 3.42 2.73 -8.79
C TRP A 96 3.91 4.12 -9.19
N PRO A 97 3.46 4.68 -10.32
CA PRO A 97 3.88 5.99 -10.77
C PRO A 97 3.06 7.11 -10.13
N GLY A 98 3.70 8.22 -9.82
CA GLY A 98 3.04 9.43 -9.33
C GLY A 98 3.81 10.68 -9.71
N LYS A 99 3.13 11.83 -9.84
CA LYS A 99 3.77 13.12 -10.09
C LYS A 99 3.72 13.98 -8.84
N ILE A 100 4.90 14.35 -8.34
CA ILE A 100 5.05 15.18 -7.15
C ILE A 100 4.82 16.63 -7.51
N LEU A 101 3.79 17.26 -6.93
CA LEU A 101 3.38 18.62 -7.26
C LEU A 101 4.47 19.65 -6.99
N GLN A 102 5.10 19.60 -5.82
CA GLN A 102 6.11 20.58 -5.42
C GLN A 102 7.33 20.61 -6.34
N GLN A 103 7.72 19.46 -6.87
CA GLN A 103 8.88 19.33 -7.75
C GLN A 103 8.50 19.31 -9.22
N ASN A 104 7.21 19.23 -9.54
CA ASN A 104 6.68 18.97 -10.88
C ASN A 104 7.36 17.80 -11.59
N LYS A 105 7.79 16.78 -10.82
CA LYS A 105 8.59 15.65 -11.28
C LYS A 105 7.81 14.34 -11.14
N ALA A 106 7.86 13.52 -12.18
CA ALA A 106 7.35 12.17 -12.12
C ALA A 106 8.29 11.28 -11.30
N SER A 107 7.71 10.44 -10.44
CA SER A 107 8.44 9.51 -9.58
C SER A 107 7.80 8.14 -9.62
N MET A 108 8.64 7.10 -9.63
CA MET A 108 8.23 5.72 -9.51
C MET A 108 8.40 5.29 -8.05
N PHE A 109 7.29 4.99 -7.40
CA PHE A 109 7.26 4.49 -6.04
C PHE A 109 7.45 2.97 -6.08
N GLN A 110 8.61 2.48 -5.66
CA GLN A 110 8.83 1.06 -5.41
C GLN A 110 8.43 0.77 -3.97
N ILE A 111 7.32 0.07 -3.77
CA ILE A 111 6.79 -0.28 -2.46
C ILE A 111 7.06 -1.75 -2.21
N GLN A 112 7.88 -2.05 -1.22
CA GLN A 112 8.13 -3.41 -0.76
C GLN A 112 7.22 -3.73 0.41
N PHE A 113 6.17 -4.52 0.17
CA PHE A 113 5.27 -5.01 1.19
C PHE A 113 5.84 -6.23 1.89
N TRP A 114 5.77 -6.23 3.22
CA TRP A 114 6.13 -7.34 4.09
C TRP A 114 4.86 -7.90 4.70
N ASP A 115 4.45 -9.08 4.27
CA ASP A 115 3.25 -9.80 4.74
C ASP A 115 3.67 -10.93 5.66
N THR A 116 2.97 -11.07 6.80
CA THR A 116 3.24 -12.10 7.81
C THR A 116 1.95 -12.71 8.31
N GLY A 117 2.01 -13.99 8.67
CA GLY A 117 0.94 -14.64 9.42
C GLY A 117 0.92 -14.20 10.89
N GLU A 118 -0.25 -14.16 11.49
CA GLU A 118 -0.40 -13.83 12.90
C GLU A 118 0.29 -14.88 13.79
N ASN A 119 0.14 -16.17 13.49
CA ASN A 119 0.78 -17.24 14.23
C ASN A 119 2.31 -17.18 14.11
N SER A 120 2.84 -16.80 12.94
CA SER A 120 4.27 -16.61 12.76
C SER A 120 4.83 -15.50 13.64
N THR A 121 4.12 -14.38 13.75
CA THR A 121 4.52 -13.24 14.59
C THR A 121 4.38 -13.53 16.09
N LYS A 122 3.45 -14.41 16.49
CA LYS A 122 3.29 -14.84 17.88
C LYS A 122 4.30 -15.92 18.28
N LYS A 123 4.64 -16.81 17.35
CA LYS A 123 5.53 -17.94 17.60
C LYS A 123 7.02 -17.55 17.61
N TYR A 124 7.37 -16.54 16.83
CA TYR A 124 8.77 -16.15 16.64
C TYR A 124 8.97 -14.67 16.97
N ASP A 125 9.58 -14.39 18.12
CA ASP A 125 9.76 -13.03 18.66
C ASP A 125 10.56 -12.09 17.76
N HIS A 126 11.42 -12.63 16.88
CA HIS A 126 12.25 -11.84 15.98
C HIS A 126 11.53 -11.36 14.72
N ILE A 127 10.38 -11.93 14.35
CA ILE A 127 9.66 -11.57 13.13
C ILE A 127 9.13 -10.13 13.19
N MET A 128 8.43 -9.78 14.27
CA MET A 128 7.87 -8.44 14.42
C MET A 128 8.94 -7.33 14.40
N PRO A 129 10.02 -7.42 15.19
CA PRO A 129 11.12 -6.46 15.11
C PRO A 129 11.75 -6.36 13.72
N ALA A 130 11.97 -7.49 13.03
CA ALA A 130 12.53 -7.49 11.68
C ALA A 130 11.62 -6.80 10.65
N CYS A 131 10.29 -6.95 10.78
CA CYS A 131 9.33 -6.25 9.92
C CYS A 131 9.31 -4.76 10.19
N LEU A 132 9.42 -4.34 11.45
CA LEU A 132 9.40 -2.94 11.87
C LEU A 132 10.72 -2.23 11.64
N ASP A 133 11.85 -2.95 11.62
CA ASP A 133 13.15 -2.33 11.37
C ASP A 133 13.17 -1.59 10.04
N LYS A 134 13.44 -0.29 10.10
CA LYS A 134 13.45 0.63 8.95
C LYS A 134 12.17 0.60 8.10
N ALA A 135 11.03 0.26 8.71
CA ALA A 135 9.74 0.37 8.03
C ALA A 135 9.39 1.85 7.81
N ASP A 136 9.01 2.19 6.59
CA ASP A 136 8.53 3.54 6.23
C ASP A 136 7.05 3.70 6.59
N ALA A 137 6.27 2.61 6.51
CA ALA A 137 4.89 2.59 6.95
C ALA A 137 4.50 1.23 7.55
N VAL A 138 3.49 1.26 8.41
CA VAL A 138 2.74 0.08 8.85
C VAL A 138 1.28 0.26 8.43
N ILE A 139 0.75 -0.73 7.73
CA ILE A 139 -0.66 -0.78 7.36
C ILE A 139 -1.34 -1.79 8.27
N PHE A 140 -2.27 -1.32 9.07
CA PHE A 140 -3.10 -2.15 9.93
C PHE A 140 -4.33 -2.59 9.16
N LEU A 141 -4.61 -3.89 9.13
CA LEU A 141 -5.75 -4.44 8.43
C LEU A 141 -6.73 -5.08 9.41
N PHE A 142 -8.00 -4.78 9.21
CA PHE A 142 -9.13 -5.43 9.87
C PHE A 142 -10.17 -5.87 8.84
N SER A 143 -11.11 -6.70 9.26
CA SER A 143 -12.23 -7.12 8.42
C SER A 143 -13.53 -6.47 8.91
N PHE A 144 -14.32 -5.87 8.01
CA PHE A 144 -15.63 -5.29 8.36
C PHE A 144 -16.62 -6.31 8.93
N ILE A 145 -16.42 -7.61 8.67
CA ILE A 145 -17.25 -8.69 9.23
C ILE A 145 -16.64 -9.35 10.47
N ASP A 146 -15.60 -8.75 11.04
CA ASP A 146 -14.96 -9.23 12.28
C ASP A 146 -14.66 -8.04 13.18
N LYS A 147 -15.62 -7.70 14.04
CA LYS A 147 -15.51 -6.58 14.96
C LYS A 147 -14.30 -6.73 15.88
N SER A 148 -13.95 -7.95 16.28
CA SER A 148 -12.80 -8.19 17.15
C SER A 148 -11.47 -7.78 16.49
N SER A 149 -11.38 -7.85 15.15
CA SER A 149 -10.21 -7.37 14.40
C SER A 149 -10.13 -5.85 14.34
N PHE A 150 -11.28 -5.16 14.34
CA PHE A 150 -11.35 -3.69 14.40
C PHE A 150 -11.01 -3.18 15.81
N ASP A 151 -11.61 -3.77 16.84
CA ASP A 151 -11.42 -3.38 18.24
C ASP A 151 -9.96 -3.55 18.70
N ASP A 152 -9.18 -4.43 18.05
CA ASP A 152 -7.76 -4.66 18.33
C ASP A 152 -6.82 -3.59 17.71
N ILE A 153 -7.28 -2.83 16.70
CA ILE A 153 -6.43 -1.82 16.01
C ILE A 153 -5.87 -0.77 16.97
N PRO A 154 -6.64 -0.16 17.89
CA PRO A 154 -6.12 0.80 18.86
C PRO A 154 -4.99 0.22 19.72
N HIS A 155 -5.12 -1.02 20.16
CA HIS A 155 -4.10 -1.71 20.93
C HIS A 155 -2.82 -1.93 20.12
N GLN A 156 -2.94 -2.38 18.88
CA GLN A 156 -1.80 -2.56 17.98
C GLN A 156 -1.10 -1.24 17.66
N LEU A 157 -1.86 -0.16 17.41
CA LEU A 157 -1.33 1.18 17.19
C LEU A 157 -0.51 1.66 18.40
N THR A 158 -1.04 1.54 19.60
CA THR A 158 -0.36 1.92 20.85
C THR A 158 0.93 1.13 21.05
N ARG A 159 0.89 -0.18 20.82
CA ARG A 159 2.04 -1.08 21.01
C ARG A 159 3.21 -0.76 20.08
N ILE A 160 2.93 -0.33 18.83
CA ILE A 160 3.98 -0.03 17.84
C ILE A 160 4.44 1.42 17.92
N SER A 161 3.58 2.34 18.39
CA SER A 161 3.91 3.76 18.45
C SER A 161 4.93 4.04 19.55
N THR A 162 6.10 4.52 19.14
CA THR A 162 7.09 5.05 20.06
C THR A 162 7.24 6.57 19.86
N PRO A 163 7.68 7.35 20.87
CA PRO A 163 7.81 8.81 20.74
C PRO A 163 8.76 9.27 19.62
N LYS A 164 9.68 8.41 19.20
CA LYS A 164 10.64 8.68 18.12
C LYS A 164 10.25 8.03 16.79
N ASP A 165 9.07 7.45 16.72
CA ASP A 165 8.62 6.70 15.55
C ASP A 165 8.16 7.63 14.44
N ASN A 166 8.90 7.65 13.35
CA ASN A 166 8.56 8.39 12.13
C ASN A 166 7.83 7.50 11.09
N THR A 167 7.38 6.32 11.50
CA THR A 167 6.69 5.39 10.62
C THR A 167 5.27 5.88 10.35
N THR A 168 4.88 5.95 9.09
CA THR A 168 3.50 6.26 8.70
C THR A 168 2.57 5.12 9.10
N LYS A 169 1.41 5.48 9.65
CA LYS A 169 0.37 4.52 10.03
C LYS A 169 -0.85 4.70 9.13
N LEU A 170 -1.30 3.61 8.55
CA LEU A 170 -2.48 3.53 7.70
C LEU A 170 -3.38 2.41 8.19
N VAL A 171 -4.68 2.54 7.95
CA VAL A 171 -5.66 1.50 8.31
C VAL A 171 -6.48 1.13 7.08
N ILE A 172 -6.59 -0.17 6.81
CA ILE A 172 -7.40 -0.71 5.71
C ILE A 172 -8.47 -1.65 6.28
N GLY A 173 -9.73 -1.32 6.04
CA GLY A 173 -10.84 -2.23 6.28
C GLY A 173 -11.15 -3.07 5.03
N THR A 174 -11.08 -4.37 5.19
CA THR A 174 -11.31 -5.36 4.12
C THR A 174 -12.74 -5.90 4.16
N LYS A 175 -13.14 -6.65 3.12
CA LYS A 175 -14.49 -7.23 2.98
C LYS A 175 -15.60 -6.18 3.08
N PHE A 176 -15.33 -4.97 2.58
CA PHE A 176 -16.31 -3.87 2.60
C PHE A 176 -17.55 -4.15 1.75
N ASP A 177 -17.47 -5.08 0.81
CA ASP A 177 -18.59 -5.64 0.05
C ASP A 177 -19.66 -6.29 0.96
N GLN A 178 -19.26 -6.78 2.13
CA GLN A 178 -20.12 -7.42 3.12
C GLN A 178 -20.49 -6.47 4.29
N PHE A 179 -20.29 -5.16 4.11
CA PHE A 179 -20.54 -4.17 5.17
C PHE A 179 -21.97 -4.19 5.71
N ALA A 180 -22.96 -4.59 4.91
CA ALA A 180 -24.34 -4.75 5.36
C ALA A 180 -24.50 -5.77 6.51
N HIS A 181 -23.57 -6.72 6.64
CA HIS A 181 -23.51 -7.72 7.70
C HIS A 181 -22.53 -7.38 8.82
N SER A 182 -21.99 -6.15 8.81
CA SER A 182 -20.99 -5.71 9.76
C SER A 182 -21.62 -5.32 11.09
N GLU A 183 -20.98 -5.70 12.19
CA GLU A 183 -21.28 -5.16 13.51
C GLU A 183 -20.57 -3.80 13.76
N ILE A 184 -19.63 -3.42 12.87
CA ILE A 184 -18.93 -2.13 12.91
C ILE A 184 -19.82 -1.08 12.27
N THR A 185 -20.20 -0.06 13.05
CA THR A 185 -21.09 0.99 12.57
C THR A 185 -20.32 2.13 11.90
N GLN A 186 -21.01 2.97 11.12
CA GLN A 186 -20.42 4.21 10.58
C GLN A 186 -19.98 5.18 11.68
N ARG A 187 -20.58 5.07 12.87
CA ARG A 187 -20.17 5.86 14.05
C ARG A 187 -18.82 5.39 14.57
N ASP A 188 -18.63 4.06 14.72
CA ASP A 188 -17.35 3.49 15.17
C ASP A 188 -16.21 3.92 14.26
N ILE A 189 -16.44 3.90 12.93
CA ILE A 189 -15.46 4.35 11.93
C ILE A 189 -15.11 5.83 12.15
N ARG A 190 -16.11 6.71 12.27
CA ARG A 190 -15.88 8.15 12.46
C ARG A 190 -15.18 8.45 13.79
N ASP A 191 -15.59 7.78 14.87
CA ASP A 191 -15.00 7.93 16.19
C ASP A 191 -13.52 7.49 16.18
N PHE A 192 -13.21 6.39 15.50
CA PHE A 192 -11.83 5.94 15.28
C PHE A 192 -11.02 6.97 14.50
N GLU A 193 -11.51 7.41 13.33
CA GLU A 193 -10.81 8.37 12.47
C GLU A 193 -10.59 9.72 13.19
N HIS A 194 -11.57 10.14 14.00
CA HIS A 194 -11.45 11.36 14.79
C HIS A 194 -10.41 11.25 15.91
N ASN A 195 -10.39 10.12 16.64
CA ASN A 195 -9.51 9.93 17.79
C ASN A 195 -8.05 9.71 17.37
N TRP A 196 -7.84 8.90 16.31
CA TRP A 196 -6.50 8.53 15.86
C TRP A 196 -5.95 9.41 14.75
N LYS A 197 -6.78 10.24 14.11
CA LYS A 197 -6.43 11.06 12.95
C LYS A 197 -5.87 10.23 11.78
N ILE A 198 -6.30 8.98 11.68
CA ILE A 198 -5.92 8.03 10.64
C ILE A 198 -7.18 7.68 9.86
N PRO A 199 -7.26 7.97 8.55
CA PRO A 199 -8.40 7.58 7.74
C PRO A 199 -8.44 6.06 7.53
N ILE A 200 -9.65 5.51 7.46
CA ILE A 200 -9.86 4.09 7.14
C ILE A 200 -10.08 3.94 5.64
N LEU A 201 -9.12 3.32 4.96
CA LEU A 201 -9.26 2.94 3.56
C LEU A 201 -10.14 1.68 3.48
N LYS A 202 -11.08 1.69 2.54
CA LYS A 202 -12.03 0.59 2.37
C LYS A 202 -11.65 -0.22 1.13
N THR A 203 -11.56 -1.54 1.28
CA THR A 203 -11.25 -2.42 0.15
C THR A 203 -12.18 -3.62 0.06
N ARG A 204 -12.44 -4.02 -1.18
CA ARG A 204 -13.20 -5.22 -1.53
C ARG A 204 -12.23 -6.17 -2.22
N ASN A 205 -11.95 -7.31 -1.61
CA ASN A 205 -11.05 -8.31 -2.16
C ASN A 205 -11.86 -9.42 -2.86
N ILE A 206 -12.71 -9.02 -3.82
CA ILE A 206 -13.48 -9.94 -4.64
C ILE A 206 -12.67 -10.28 -5.89
N PRO A 207 -12.63 -11.55 -6.33
CA PRO A 207 -12.11 -11.90 -7.64
C PRO A 207 -12.97 -11.22 -8.70
N ASP A 208 -12.49 -10.14 -9.29
CA ASP A 208 -13.23 -9.45 -10.33
C ASP A 208 -13.05 -10.12 -11.69
N ALA A 209 -14.13 -10.26 -12.42
CA ALA A 209 -14.07 -10.29 -13.86
C ALA A 209 -13.43 -8.96 -14.33
N GLU A 210 -12.59 -9.01 -15.37
CA GLU A 210 -11.73 -7.96 -15.94
C GLU A 210 -12.40 -6.58 -16.12
N ASN A 211 -12.67 -5.86 -15.04
CA ASN A 211 -13.41 -4.60 -15.10
C ASN A 211 -12.51 -3.40 -14.70
N GLN A 212 -12.68 -2.31 -15.44
CA GLN A 212 -12.00 -1.03 -15.22
C GLN A 212 -12.27 -0.45 -13.81
N SER A 213 -13.39 -0.83 -13.17
CA SER A 213 -13.72 -0.46 -11.80
C SER A 213 -12.72 -1.02 -10.78
N SER A 214 -12.24 -2.24 -10.98
CA SER A 214 -11.23 -2.87 -10.10
C SER A 214 -9.90 -2.13 -10.15
N PHE A 215 -9.48 -1.68 -11.34
CA PHE A 215 -8.26 -0.88 -11.49
C PHE A 215 -8.37 0.47 -10.79
N ASN A 216 -9.52 1.14 -10.87
CA ASN A 216 -9.73 2.43 -10.21
C ASN A 216 -9.63 2.30 -8.68
N ASP A 217 -10.17 1.23 -8.10
CA ASP A 217 -10.05 0.95 -6.66
C ASP A 217 -8.58 0.72 -6.24
N ILE A 218 -7.82 -0.03 -7.07
CA ILE A 218 -6.38 -0.26 -6.85
C ILE A 218 -5.62 1.05 -6.95
N ALA A 219 -5.84 1.82 -8.01
CA ALA A 219 -5.17 3.10 -8.25
C ALA A 219 -5.44 4.10 -7.11
N GLN A 220 -6.69 4.18 -6.63
CA GLN A 220 -7.05 5.05 -5.52
C GLN A 220 -6.30 4.69 -4.24
N ASN A 221 -6.26 3.41 -3.88
CA ASN A 221 -5.57 2.95 -2.68
C ASN A 221 -4.05 3.16 -2.78
N LEU A 222 -3.44 2.86 -3.93
CA LEU A 222 -2.01 3.06 -4.14
C LEU A 222 -1.64 4.54 -4.13
N ASN A 223 -2.45 5.41 -4.72
CA ASN A 223 -2.25 6.86 -4.67
C ASN A 223 -2.25 7.37 -3.22
N ILE A 224 -3.19 6.92 -2.40
CA ILE A 224 -3.27 7.32 -0.99
C ILE A 224 -2.05 6.81 -0.22
N ILE A 225 -1.63 5.56 -0.43
CA ILE A 225 -0.44 5.01 0.20
C ILE A 225 0.81 5.83 -0.18
N CYS A 226 1.00 6.10 -1.48
CA CYS A 226 2.13 6.91 -1.96
C CYS A 226 2.11 8.34 -1.41
N GLU A 227 0.93 8.97 -1.33
CA GLU A 227 0.74 10.30 -0.74
C GLU A 227 1.23 10.35 0.71
N HIS A 228 0.81 9.39 1.53
CA HIS A 228 1.22 9.32 2.93
C HIS A 228 2.71 9.01 3.11
N LEU A 229 3.29 8.15 2.27
CA LEU A 229 4.72 7.85 2.28
C LEU A 229 5.54 9.10 1.93
N TRP A 230 5.13 9.82 0.88
CA TRP A 230 5.80 11.06 0.49
C TRP A 230 5.65 12.16 1.53
N GLN A 231 4.47 12.29 2.14
CA GLN A 231 4.22 13.27 3.21
C GLN A 231 5.11 13.03 4.42
N ARG A 232 5.37 11.77 4.77
CA ARG A 232 6.32 11.40 5.83
C ARG A 232 7.73 11.91 5.51
N ASP A 233 8.21 11.66 4.30
CA ASP A 233 9.57 12.05 3.91
C ASP A 233 9.76 13.57 3.95
N LEU A 234 8.74 14.34 3.58
CA LEU A 234 8.77 15.81 3.71
C LEU A 234 8.88 16.26 5.15
N LYS A 235 8.17 15.60 6.09
CA LYS A 235 8.23 15.91 7.52
C LYS A 235 9.59 15.59 8.12
N MET A 236 10.35 14.66 7.56
CA MET A 236 11.70 14.30 8.03
C MET A 236 12.81 15.22 7.54
N GLY A 237 12.49 16.33 6.89
CA GLY A 237 13.47 17.35 6.54
C GLY A 237 14.10 17.25 5.15
N GLY A 238 13.33 16.79 4.23
CA GLY A 238 13.71 16.66 2.83
C GLY A 238 13.56 15.21 2.41
N GLY A 239 12.66 14.99 1.48
CA GLY A 239 12.38 13.67 0.97
C GLY A 239 13.68 12.92 0.68
N LYS A 240 13.65 11.59 0.73
CA LYS A 240 14.73 10.79 0.17
C LYS A 240 14.95 11.31 -1.25
N GLY A 241 15.85 12.28 -1.36
CA GLY A 241 16.33 12.69 -2.68
C GLY A 241 16.69 11.41 -3.43
N PRO A 242 16.69 11.39 -4.74
CA PRO A 242 17.10 10.21 -5.46
C PRO A 242 18.38 9.73 -4.78
N PRO A 243 18.52 8.43 -4.46
CA PRO A 243 19.74 7.89 -3.92
C PRO A 243 20.83 8.43 -4.82
N GLY A 244 21.79 9.20 -4.21
CA GLY A 244 22.74 10.01 -4.95
C GLY A 244 23.30 9.19 -6.09
N ASP A 245 23.43 9.80 -7.26
CA ASP A 245 23.85 9.23 -8.54
C ASP A 245 24.88 8.08 -8.40
N ASN A 246 24.45 6.91 -8.03
CA ASN A 246 25.14 5.70 -8.41
C ASN A 246 24.76 5.46 -9.87
N LYS A 247 25.40 6.23 -10.76
CA LYS A 247 25.57 5.85 -12.14
C LYS A 247 26.19 4.45 -12.14
N ILE A 248 25.32 3.45 -12.18
CA ILE A 248 25.74 2.13 -12.63
C ILE A 248 25.99 2.32 -14.11
N SER A 249 27.23 2.62 -14.44
CA SER A 249 27.80 2.55 -15.77
C SER A 249 27.73 1.08 -16.17
N TYR A 250 26.82 0.71 -17.01
CA TYR A 250 26.88 -0.56 -17.71
C TYR A 250 27.91 -0.43 -18.83
N CYS A 251 29.08 -1.07 -18.64
CA CYS A 251 29.95 -1.53 -19.72
C CYS A 251 29.32 -2.73 -20.39
#